data_7ed911ff14ff663b0ba9306acbe3835e
#
_entry.id   7ed911ff14ff663b0ba9306acbe3835e
#
_cell.length_a   1.000
_cell.length_b   1.000
_cell.length_c   1.000
_cell.angle_alpha   90.00
_cell.angle_beta   90.00
_cell.angle_gamma   90.00
#
_symmetry.space_group_name_H-M   'P 1'
#
loop_
_entity.id
_entity.type
_entity.pdbx_description
1 polymer ?
#
loop_
_entity_poly.entity_id
_entity_poly.type
_entity_poly.pdbx_seq_one_letter_code
_entity_poly.pdbx_strand_id
1 'polypeptide(L)'
;ALGGDKLTGKLGEVLTAKELKYVQLFGRKGRILRNIYVPKGNGETSEIDLLYITQKGIFVFESKNYSGWIFGDEKSQKWTMMLPNKEKHSFYNPIKQNQTHIKWLRSYIGEEIPLFSIIVFSERCELKKVTITSQDIKVIKRDFTYAAVRDIWNKNKDCLSGEEVESLYKNLQKLTKVSEETKEVHIQNIKNRYSISEKEAACLKKMIMNPEETKQEIENKKVETSVSENSEPDKVCPRCGKKLILRTAKKGV
;
A
#
# COMPACT_ATOMS: atom_id res chain seq x y z
N ALA A 1 7.70 -3.83 -22.41
CA ALA A 1 7.75 -4.77 -21.26
C ALA A 1 6.62 -4.55 -20.22
N LEU A 2 5.84 -3.45 -20.28
CA LEU A 2 4.77 -3.12 -19.29
C LEU A 2 3.45 -3.89 -19.48
N GLY A 3 3.22 -4.56 -20.58
CA GLY A 3 1.99 -5.33 -20.84
C GLY A 3 1.95 -6.70 -20.19
N GLY A 4 3.10 -7.34 -20.00
CA GLY A 4 3.21 -8.66 -19.39
C GLY A 4 2.89 -8.69 -17.89
N ASP A 5 3.27 -7.65 -17.16
CA ASP A 5 3.11 -7.59 -15.70
C ASP A 5 1.63 -7.44 -15.27
N LYS A 6 0.83 -6.74 -16.06
CA LYS A 6 -0.58 -6.52 -15.79
C LYS A 6 -1.43 -7.78 -16.00
N LEU A 7 -1.10 -8.57 -17.02
CA LEU A 7 -1.77 -9.83 -17.32
C LEU A 7 -1.42 -10.92 -16.29
N THR A 8 -0.17 -10.97 -15.89
CA THR A 8 0.32 -11.90 -14.85
C THR A 8 -0.24 -11.58 -13.46
N GLY A 9 -0.42 -10.29 -13.11
CA GLY A 9 -1.09 -9.87 -11.88
C GLY A 9 -2.54 -10.36 -11.83
N LYS A 10 -3.33 -10.05 -12.85
CA LYS A 10 -4.73 -10.50 -12.96
C LYS A 10 -4.89 -12.03 -12.89
N LEU A 11 -3.96 -12.78 -13.45
CA LEU A 11 -3.96 -14.23 -13.34
C LEU A 11 -3.78 -14.68 -11.88
N GLY A 12 -2.91 -14.02 -11.11
CA GLY A 12 -2.71 -14.30 -9.69
C GLY A 12 -4.00 -14.15 -8.87
N GLU A 13 -4.73 -13.06 -9.08
CA GLU A 13 -6.00 -12.80 -8.43
C GLU A 13 -7.07 -13.85 -8.78
N VAL A 14 -7.18 -14.23 -10.06
CA VAL A 14 -8.12 -15.28 -10.54
C VAL A 14 -7.81 -16.61 -9.86
N LEU A 15 -6.55 -16.99 -9.79
CA LEU A 15 -6.11 -18.22 -9.16
C LEU A 15 -6.37 -18.22 -7.65
N THR A 16 -6.11 -17.11 -6.97
CA THR A 16 -6.42 -16.94 -5.53
C THR A 16 -7.93 -17.02 -5.28
N ALA A 17 -8.75 -16.41 -6.14
CA ALA A 17 -10.21 -16.52 -6.05
C ALA A 17 -10.69 -17.96 -6.28
N LYS A 18 -10.01 -18.76 -7.12
CA LYS A 18 -10.29 -20.18 -7.30
C LYS A 18 -10.03 -20.98 -6.02
N GLU A 19 -8.93 -20.71 -5.33
CA GLU A 19 -8.65 -21.35 -4.04
C GLU A 19 -9.74 -21.06 -3.00
N LEU A 20 -10.29 -19.83 -2.99
CA LEU A 20 -11.39 -19.50 -2.09
C LEU A 20 -12.69 -20.22 -2.41
N LYS A 21 -12.93 -20.64 -3.65
CA LYS A 21 -14.06 -21.53 -3.98
C LYS A 21 -13.91 -22.90 -3.32
N TYR A 22 -12.69 -23.43 -3.22
CA TYR A 22 -12.45 -24.67 -2.46
C TYR A 22 -12.71 -24.42 -0.96
N VAL A 23 -12.31 -23.29 -0.41
CA VAL A 23 -12.62 -22.92 0.99
C VAL A 23 -14.14 -22.98 1.25
N GLN A 24 -14.95 -22.45 0.30
CA GLN A 24 -16.43 -22.50 0.38
C GLN A 24 -16.98 -23.93 0.33
N LEU A 25 -16.43 -24.80 -0.52
CA LEU A 25 -16.84 -26.21 -0.63
C LEU A 25 -16.68 -26.97 0.68
N PHE A 26 -15.68 -26.60 1.50
CA PHE A 26 -15.44 -27.17 2.81
C PHE A 26 -16.19 -26.45 3.95
N GLY A 27 -17.35 -25.85 3.64
CA GLY A 27 -18.32 -25.34 4.61
C GLY A 27 -18.04 -23.93 5.15
N ARG A 28 -16.97 -23.26 4.73
CA ARG A 28 -16.67 -21.88 5.12
C ARG A 28 -17.31 -20.92 4.12
N LYS A 29 -18.63 -20.75 4.26
CA LYS A 29 -19.44 -19.93 3.36
C LYS A 29 -19.05 -18.44 3.44
N GLY A 30 -19.11 -17.77 2.28
CA GLY A 30 -18.86 -16.32 2.18
C GLY A 30 -19.05 -15.83 0.75
N ARG A 31 -18.80 -14.54 0.54
CA ARG A 31 -18.91 -13.86 -0.74
C ARG A 31 -17.54 -13.36 -1.19
N ILE A 32 -17.21 -13.58 -2.44
CA ILE A 32 -15.91 -13.18 -3.03
C ILE A 32 -16.15 -11.96 -3.92
N LEU A 33 -15.35 -10.90 -3.72
CA LEU A 33 -15.25 -9.76 -4.60
C LEU A 33 -13.80 -9.59 -5.08
N ARG A 34 -13.62 -9.10 -6.30
CA ARG A 34 -12.31 -8.84 -6.90
C ARG A 34 -12.26 -7.43 -7.47
N ASN A 35 -11.07 -6.83 -7.47
CA ASN A 35 -10.80 -5.51 -8.04
C ASN A 35 -11.77 -4.45 -7.48
N ILE A 36 -11.69 -4.23 -6.18
CA ILE A 36 -12.56 -3.32 -5.46
C ILE A 36 -11.85 -1.97 -5.32
N TYR A 37 -12.42 -0.91 -5.86
CA TYR A 37 -11.89 0.46 -5.85
C TYR A 37 -12.50 1.27 -4.71
N VAL A 38 -11.91 1.18 -3.52
CA VAL A 38 -12.40 1.89 -2.34
C VAL A 38 -12.03 3.36 -2.45
N PRO A 39 -12.98 4.31 -2.34
CA PRO A 39 -12.70 5.74 -2.42
C PRO A 39 -11.86 6.21 -1.24
N LYS A 40 -10.91 7.11 -1.52
CA LYS A 40 -10.17 7.89 -0.53
C LYS A 40 -10.75 9.30 -0.51
N GLY A 41 -10.71 9.95 0.64
CA GLY A 41 -11.32 11.28 0.80
C GLY A 41 -10.76 12.40 -0.12
N ASN A 42 -9.72 12.15 -0.90
CA ASN A 42 -9.06 13.08 -1.81
C ASN A 42 -9.40 12.84 -3.30
N GLY A 43 -10.47 12.11 -3.61
CA GLY A 43 -10.86 11.76 -4.99
C GLY A 43 -10.06 10.60 -5.61
N GLU A 44 -9.06 10.06 -4.91
CA GLU A 44 -8.35 8.86 -5.33
C GLU A 44 -9.08 7.59 -4.89
N THR A 45 -8.63 6.44 -5.39
CA THR A 45 -9.10 5.13 -4.98
C THR A 45 -7.97 4.26 -4.44
N SER A 46 -8.31 3.27 -3.62
CA SER A 46 -7.45 2.17 -3.20
C SER A 46 -7.99 0.90 -3.87
N GLU A 47 -7.26 0.32 -4.81
CA GLU A 47 -7.63 -0.95 -5.44
C GLU A 47 -7.23 -2.10 -4.52
N ILE A 48 -8.22 -2.92 -4.15
CA ILE A 48 -8.04 -4.15 -3.38
C ILE A 48 -8.21 -5.33 -4.33
N ASP A 49 -7.22 -6.21 -4.38
CA ASP A 49 -7.21 -7.34 -5.31
C ASP A 49 -8.40 -8.27 -5.09
N LEU A 50 -8.66 -8.65 -3.82
CA LEU A 50 -9.70 -9.60 -3.50
C LEU A 50 -10.17 -9.47 -2.04
N LEU A 51 -11.49 -9.53 -1.85
CA LEU A 51 -12.15 -9.65 -0.55
C LEU A 51 -12.91 -10.97 -0.46
N TYR A 52 -12.83 -11.59 0.72
CA TYR A 52 -13.69 -12.71 1.09
C TYR A 52 -14.51 -12.33 2.32
N ILE A 53 -15.78 -12.05 2.11
CA ILE A 53 -16.74 -11.55 3.12
C ILE A 53 -17.44 -12.75 3.75
N THR A 54 -17.34 -12.89 5.05
CA THR A 54 -17.83 -14.06 5.80
C THR A 54 -18.49 -13.65 7.10
N GLN A 55 -19.15 -14.58 7.77
CA GLN A 55 -19.69 -14.35 9.12
C GLN A 55 -18.61 -14.06 10.18
N LYS A 56 -17.34 -14.42 9.92
CA LYS A 56 -16.20 -14.14 10.81
C LYS A 56 -15.61 -12.73 10.63
N GLY A 57 -16.03 -12.00 9.58
CA GLY A 57 -15.45 -10.75 9.12
C GLY A 57 -14.96 -10.85 7.68
N ILE A 58 -14.08 -9.93 7.27
CA ILE A 58 -13.59 -9.82 5.89
C ILE A 58 -12.11 -10.17 5.83
N PHE A 59 -11.76 -11.13 4.97
CA PHE A 59 -10.39 -11.41 4.61
C PHE A 59 -10.00 -10.51 3.44
N VAL A 60 -8.95 -9.72 3.64
CA VAL A 60 -8.40 -8.79 2.64
C VAL A 60 -7.13 -9.38 2.08
N PHE A 61 -7.15 -9.71 0.79
CA PHE A 61 -6.05 -10.37 0.11
C PHE A 61 -5.28 -9.38 -0.77
N GLU A 62 -3.97 -9.42 -0.66
CA GLU A 62 -3.01 -8.83 -1.59
C GLU A 62 -2.30 -9.97 -2.32
N SER A 63 -2.40 -10.03 -3.64
CA SER A 63 -1.89 -11.12 -4.47
C SER A 63 -0.63 -10.73 -5.23
N LYS A 64 0.45 -11.48 -5.06
CA LYS A 64 1.73 -11.29 -5.76
C LYS A 64 2.07 -12.50 -6.62
N ASN A 65 1.94 -12.35 -7.93
CA ASN A 65 2.20 -13.43 -8.89
C ASN A 65 3.68 -13.47 -9.33
N TYR A 66 4.59 -13.51 -8.35
CA TYR A 66 6.04 -13.53 -8.56
C TYR A 66 6.58 -14.95 -8.69
N SER A 67 7.85 -15.06 -9.11
CA SER A 67 8.64 -16.28 -9.17
C SER A 67 9.99 -16.08 -8.47
N GLY A 68 10.76 -17.15 -8.27
CA GLY A 68 12.06 -17.08 -7.63
C GLY A 68 11.98 -16.97 -6.10
N TRP A 69 12.99 -16.39 -5.48
CA TRP A 69 13.12 -16.31 -4.02
C TRP A 69 12.69 -14.94 -3.50
N ILE A 70 11.86 -14.95 -2.46
CA ILE A 70 11.33 -13.74 -1.82
C ILE A 70 12.00 -13.54 -0.47
N PHE A 71 12.47 -12.30 -0.24
CA PHE A 71 13.09 -11.86 1.00
C PHE A 71 12.40 -10.59 1.46
N GLY A 72 12.10 -10.50 2.76
CA GLY A 72 11.51 -9.30 3.34
C GLY A 72 11.13 -9.47 4.79
N ASP A 73 10.69 -8.39 5.39
CA ASP A 73 10.18 -8.36 6.75
C ASP A 73 9.01 -7.38 6.86
N GLU A 74 8.32 -7.42 7.99
CA GLU A 74 7.14 -6.59 8.24
C GLU A 74 7.45 -5.08 8.23
N LYS A 75 8.64 -4.67 8.69
CA LYS A 75 9.00 -3.26 8.92
C LYS A 75 9.58 -2.57 7.69
N SER A 76 10.30 -3.31 6.86
CA SER A 76 10.98 -2.78 5.67
C SER A 76 10.02 -2.11 4.71
N GLN A 77 10.47 -1.04 4.06
CA GLN A 77 9.67 -0.34 3.04
C GLN A 77 9.55 -1.15 1.75
N LYS A 78 10.59 -1.91 1.40
CA LYS A 78 10.66 -2.71 0.18
C LYS A 78 11.11 -4.13 0.50
N TRP A 79 10.62 -5.08 -0.30
CA TRP A 79 11.03 -6.47 -0.32
C TRP A 79 11.87 -6.76 -1.56
N THR A 80 12.55 -7.89 -1.59
CA THR A 80 13.39 -8.32 -2.70
C THR A 80 12.90 -9.63 -3.29
N MET A 81 12.78 -9.69 -4.60
CA MET A 81 12.63 -10.91 -5.38
C MET A 81 13.97 -11.21 -6.06
N MET A 82 14.46 -12.43 -5.95
CA MET A 82 15.68 -12.89 -6.63
C MET A 82 15.34 -14.03 -7.58
N LEU A 83 15.66 -13.85 -8.85
CA LEU A 83 15.45 -14.84 -9.90
C LEU A 83 16.56 -15.92 -9.88
N PRO A 84 16.38 -17.07 -10.57
CA PRO A 84 17.39 -18.13 -10.66
C PRO A 84 18.74 -17.67 -11.24
N ASN A 85 18.74 -16.67 -12.12
CA ASN A 85 19.94 -16.02 -12.67
C ASN A 85 20.62 -15.06 -11.69
N LYS A 86 20.21 -15.05 -10.42
CA LYS A 86 20.67 -14.15 -9.33
C LYS A 86 20.31 -12.67 -9.52
N GLU A 87 19.52 -12.32 -10.52
CA GLU A 87 19.01 -10.98 -10.70
C GLU A 87 18.03 -10.63 -9.58
N LYS A 88 18.17 -9.43 -9.01
CA LYS A 88 17.38 -8.95 -7.88
C LYS A 88 16.48 -7.81 -8.32
N HIS A 89 15.21 -7.93 -7.98
CA HIS A 89 14.20 -6.89 -8.17
C HIS A 89 13.61 -6.46 -6.83
N SER A 90 13.57 -5.15 -6.60
CA SER A 90 12.96 -4.59 -5.41
C SER A 90 11.50 -4.22 -5.69
N PHE A 91 10.60 -4.51 -4.75
CA PHE A 91 9.18 -4.13 -4.85
C PHE A 91 8.67 -3.62 -3.51
N TYR A 92 7.58 -2.86 -3.54
CA TYR A 92 6.99 -2.30 -2.33
C TYR A 92 6.49 -3.41 -1.40
N ASN A 93 6.65 -3.22 -0.09
CA ASN A 93 6.24 -4.19 0.92
C ASN A 93 4.74 -4.47 0.83
N PRO A 94 4.32 -5.71 0.48
CA PRO A 94 2.92 -6.04 0.27
C PRO A 94 2.09 -6.01 1.56
N ILE A 95 2.73 -6.13 2.72
CA ILE A 95 2.06 -5.96 4.02
C ILE A 95 1.63 -4.51 4.19
N LYS A 96 2.52 -3.55 3.95
CA LYS A 96 2.22 -2.11 4.02
C LYS A 96 1.19 -1.70 2.97
N GLN A 97 1.24 -2.33 1.79
CA GLN A 97 0.24 -2.14 0.76
C GLN A 97 -1.14 -2.57 1.27
N ASN A 98 -1.26 -3.80 1.76
CA ASN A 98 -2.52 -4.33 2.26
C ASN A 98 -3.03 -3.60 3.52
N GLN A 99 -2.14 -3.16 4.41
CA GLN A 99 -2.50 -2.29 5.53
C GLN A 99 -3.15 -0.97 5.07
N THR A 100 -2.65 -0.39 3.96
CA THR A 100 -3.25 0.80 3.35
C THR A 100 -4.64 0.49 2.78
N HIS A 101 -4.83 -0.67 2.13
CA HIS A 101 -6.12 -1.14 1.65
C HIS A 101 -7.11 -1.32 2.80
N ILE A 102 -6.71 -1.99 3.87
CA ILE A 102 -7.49 -2.21 5.08
C ILE A 102 -7.90 -0.88 5.73
N LYS A 103 -6.99 0.08 5.82
CA LYS A 103 -7.29 1.43 6.34
C LYS A 103 -8.43 2.10 5.57
N TRP A 104 -8.38 2.09 4.24
CA TRP A 104 -9.42 2.72 3.43
C TRP A 104 -10.71 1.92 3.40
N LEU A 105 -10.63 0.59 3.41
CA LEU A 105 -11.80 -0.26 3.54
C LEU A 105 -12.51 0.00 4.87
N ARG A 106 -11.78 0.09 5.97
CA ARG A 106 -12.31 0.41 7.30
C ARG A 106 -13.00 1.77 7.34
N SER A 107 -12.40 2.80 6.73
CA SER A 107 -13.04 4.11 6.60
C SER A 107 -14.36 4.07 5.82
N TYR A 108 -14.55 3.09 4.96
CA TYR A 108 -15.76 2.94 4.14
C TYR A 108 -16.85 2.10 4.83
N ILE A 109 -16.49 1.02 5.55
CA ILE A 109 -17.45 0.09 6.15
C ILE A 109 -17.64 0.28 7.66
N GLY A 110 -16.81 1.09 8.33
CA GLY A 110 -16.79 1.27 9.80
C GLY A 110 -15.79 0.38 10.52
N GLU A 111 -15.63 0.60 11.81
CA GLU A 111 -14.58 0.00 12.64
C GLU A 111 -14.95 -1.38 13.24
N GLU A 112 -16.23 -1.73 13.27
CA GLU A 112 -16.74 -2.87 14.05
C GLU A 112 -16.45 -4.24 13.43
N ILE A 113 -16.26 -4.30 12.10
CA ILE A 113 -16.07 -5.57 11.38
C ILE A 113 -14.60 -5.99 11.41
N PRO A 114 -14.28 -7.21 11.89
CA PRO A 114 -12.92 -7.74 11.85
C PRO A 114 -12.39 -7.82 10.42
N LEU A 115 -11.15 -7.31 10.19
CA LEU A 115 -10.46 -7.38 8.91
C LEU A 115 -9.17 -8.20 9.08
N PHE A 116 -9.01 -9.24 8.25
CA PHE A 116 -7.87 -10.16 8.30
C PHE A 116 -6.96 -9.94 7.10
N SER A 117 -5.68 -9.65 7.35
CA SER A 117 -4.69 -9.38 6.30
C SER A 117 -4.03 -10.65 5.80
N ILE A 118 -4.17 -10.96 4.51
CA ILE A 118 -3.52 -12.12 3.88
C ILE A 118 -2.77 -11.68 2.62
N ILE A 119 -1.46 -11.89 2.63
CA ILE A 119 -0.59 -11.68 1.48
C ILE A 119 -0.35 -13.03 0.81
N VAL A 120 -0.71 -13.15 -0.45
CA VAL A 120 -0.65 -14.41 -1.20
C VAL A 120 0.38 -14.32 -2.31
N PHE A 121 1.42 -15.13 -2.21
CA PHE A 121 2.41 -15.29 -3.28
C PHE A 121 2.08 -16.50 -4.16
N SER A 122 2.48 -16.42 -5.43
CA SER A 122 2.40 -17.54 -6.39
C SER A 122 3.16 -18.76 -5.88
N GLU A 123 2.71 -19.95 -6.27
CA GLU A 123 3.40 -21.23 -6.02
C GLU A 123 4.80 -21.27 -6.64
N ARG A 124 5.04 -20.46 -7.68
CA ARG A 124 6.32 -20.39 -8.42
C ARG A 124 7.44 -19.71 -7.63
N CYS A 125 7.13 -19.07 -6.51
CA CYS A 125 8.13 -18.46 -5.66
C CYS A 125 8.39 -19.30 -4.40
N GLU A 126 9.51 -18.99 -3.74
CA GLU A 126 9.87 -19.53 -2.44
C GLU A 126 10.08 -18.40 -1.44
N LEU A 127 9.39 -18.44 -0.31
CA LEU A 127 9.55 -17.48 0.78
C LEU A 127 10.79 -17.86 1.60
N LYS A 128 11.98 -17.41 1.15
CA LYS A 128 13.29 -17.83 1.71
C LYS A 128 13.58 -17.21 3.06
N LYS A 129 13.39 -15.91 3.20
CA LYS A 129 13.59 -15.19 4.46
C LYS A 129 12.53 -14.10 4.54
N VAL A 130 11.40 -14.48 5.11
CA VAL A 130 10.27 -13.58 5.37
C VAL A 130 9.98 -13.62 6.86
N THR A 131 10.17 -12.49 7.54
CA THR A 131 10.01 -12.38 9.00
C THR A 131 8.78 -11.54 9.31
N ILE A 132 7.78 -12.18 9.93
CA ILE A 132 6.51 -11.56 10.36
C ILE A 132 6.38 -11.75 11.86
N THR A 133 6.13 -10.66 12.57
CA THR A 133 5.97 -10.66 14.04
C THR A 133 4.52 -10.53 14.47
N SER A 134 3.69 -9.90 13.65
CA SER A 134 2.24 -9.71 13.91
C SER A 134 1.47 -11.01 13.67
N GLN A 135 0.56 -11.34 14.59
CA GLN A 135 -0.25 -12.58 14.52
C GLN A 135 -1.44 -12.46 13.57
N ASP A 136 -1.90 -11.26 13.31
CA ASP A 136 -3.05 -10.89 12.47
C ASP A 136 -2.71 -10.77 10.99
N ILE A 137 -1.43 -10.90 10.62
CA ILE A 137 -0.95 -10.87 9.24
C ILE A 137 -0.51 -12.28 8.83
N LYS A 138 -1.00 -12.74 7.69
CA LYS A 138 -0.55 -14.00 7.06
C LYS A 138 0.15 -13.69 5.75
N VAL A 139 1.37 -14.22 5.61
CA VAL A 139 2.13 -14.22 4.34
C VAL A 139 2.30 -15.66 3.93
N ILE A 140 1.69 -16.04 2.83
CA ILE A 140 1.57 -17.44 2.40
C ILE A 140 1.83 -17.62 0.91
N LYS A 141 2.12 -18.84 0.51
CA LYS A 141 1.96 -19.27 -0.88
C LYS A 141 0.50 -19.63 -1.14
N ARG A 142 0.04 -19.55 -2.38
CA ARG A 142 -1.36 -19.70 -2.76
C ARG A 142 -1.95 -21.07 -2.38
N ASP A 143 -1.18 -22.12 -2.48
CA ASP A 143 -1.54 -23.48 -2.07
C ASP A 143 -1.89 -23.60 -0.57
N PHE A 144 -1.44 -22.64 0.25
CA PHE A 144 -1.78 -22.55 1.68
C PHE A 144 -3.01 -21.68 1.98
N THR A 145 -3.72 -21.16 0.98
CA THR A 145 -4.88 -20.27 1.19
C THR A 145 -5.97 -20.93 2.05
N TYR A 146 -6.28 -22.20 1.76
CA TYR A 146 -7.26 -22.96 2.58
C TYR A 146 -6.84 -23.07 4.04
N ALA A 147 -5.59 -23.43 4.30
CA ALA A 147 -5.07 -23.59 5.64
C ALA A 147 -5.08 -22.26 6.43
N ALA A 148 -4.68 -21.17 5.80
CA ALA A 148 -4.66 -19.85 6.40
C ALA A 148 -6.08 -19.34 6.76
N VAL A 149 -7.03 -19.47 5.83
CA VAL A 149 -8.41 -19.09 6.09
C VAL A 149 -9.02 -19.96 7.19
N ARG A 150 -8.78 -21.29 7.16
CA ARG A 150 -9.24 -22.22 8.19
C ARG A 150 -8.70 -21.87 9.58
N ASP A 151 -7.42 -21.52 9.69
CA ASP A 151 -6.78 -21.13 10.95
C ASP A 151 -7.47 -19.89 11.55
N ILE A 152 -7.64 -18.85 10.73
CA ILE A 152 -8.32 -17.63 11.15
C ILE A 152 -9.80 -17.90 11.49
N TRP A 153 -10.49 -18.68 10.65
CA TRP A 153 -11.89 -19.05 10.86
C TRP A 153 -12.13 -19.73 12.21
N ASN A 154 -11.27 -20.68 12.56
CA ASN A 154 -11.41 -21.47 13.80
C ASN A 154 -11.09 -20.66 15.05
N LYS A 155 -10.28 -19.61 14.94
CA LYS A 155 -9.90 -18.73 16.07
C LYS A 155 -10.92 -17.63 16.34
N ASN A 156 -11.83 -17.33 15.40
CA ASN A 156 -12.75 -16.22 15.50
C ASN A 156 -14.20 -16.70 15.61
N LYS A 157 -14.99 -15.96 16.39
CA LYS A 157 -16.45 -16.17 16.51
C LYS A 157 -17.17 -15.53 15.34
N ASP A 158 -18.41 -15.93 15.10
CA ASP A 158 -19.28 -15.23 14.16
C ASP A 158 -19.61 -13.83 14.70
N CYS A 159 -19.42 -12.82 13.87
CA CYS A 159 -19.72 -11.43 14.17
C CYS A 159 -20.75 -10.84 13.21
N LEU A 160 -21.06 -11.51 12.10
CA LEU A 160 -22.04 -11.13 11.11
C LEU A 160 -23.02 -12.27 10.87
N SER A 161 -24.30 -11.94 10.76
CA SER A 161 -25.34 -12.84 10.26
C SER A 161 -25.18 -13.07 8.74
N GLY A 162 -25.90 -14.06 8.20
CA GLY A 162 -25.93 -14.29 6.76
C GLY A 162 -26.50 -13.12 5.97
N GLU A 163 -27.48 -12.42 6.54
CA GLU A 163 -28.12 -11.24 5.92
C GLU A 163 -27.16 -10.04 5.90
N GLU A 164 -26.40 -9.83 6.97
CA GLU A 164 -25.39 -8.77 7.03
C GLU A 164 -24.25 -9.02 6.06
N VAL A 165 -23.79 -10.27 5.91
CA VAL A 165 -22.80 -10.66 4.89
C VAL A 165 -23.31 -10.33 3.48
N GLU A 166 -24.59 -10.63 3.18
CA GLU A 166 -25.19 -10.35 1.87
C GLU A 166 -25.36 -8.84 1.63
N SER A 167 -25.79 -8.10 2.64
CA SER A 167 -25.92 -6.64 2.58
C SER A 167 -24.57 -5.97 2.33
N LEU A 168 -23.54 -6.37 3.07
CA LEU A 168 -22.19 -5.88 2.93
C LEU A 168 -21.61 -6.21 1.55
N TYR A 169 -21.83 -7.44 1.07
CA TYR A 169 -21.47 -7.84 -0.29
C TYR A 169 -22.08 -6.94 -1.35
N LYS A 170 -23.41 -6.70 -1.30
CA LYS A 170 -24.11 -5.83 -2.25
C LYS A 170 -23.60 -4.39 -2.21
N ASN A 171 -23.27 -3.88 -1.03
CA ASN A 171 -22.70 -2.54 -0.90
C ASN A 171 -21.31 -2.45 -1.52
N LEU A 172 -20.41 -3.37 -1.19
CA LEU A 172 -19.04 -3.40 -1.70
C LEU A 172 -18.98 -3.78 -3.20
N GLN A 173 -19.94 -4.56 -3.72
CA GLN A 173 -20.02 -4.92 -5.13
C GLN A 173 -20.14 -3.69 -6.04
N LYS A 174 -20.75 -2.60 -5.59
CA LYS A 174 -20.83 -1.34 -6.33
C LYS A 174 -19.45 -0.79 -6.65
N LEU A 175 -18.48 -1.00 -5.78
CA LEU A 175 -17.09 -0.54 -5.92
C LEU A 175 -16.27 -1.38 -6.92
N THR A 176 -16.79 -2.48 -7.42
CA THR A 176 -16.15 -3.26 -8.50
C THR A 176 -16.49 -2.74 -9.88
N LYS A 177 -17.57 -1.94 -10.00
CA LYS A 177 -18.09 -1.39 -11.26
C LYS A 177 -17.72 0.08 -11.38
N VAL A 178 -16.42 0.37 -11.47
CA VAL A 178 -15.92 1.73 -11.71
C VAL A 178 -15.74 1.96 -13.21
N SER A 179 -15.85 3.22 -13.65
CA SER A 179 -15.61 3.60 -15.04
C SER A 179 -14.15 3.34 -15.44
N GLU A 180 -13.91 3.16 -16.74
CA GLU A 180 -12.53 3.04 -17.25
C GLU A 180 -11.69 4.28 -16.93
N GLU A 181 -12.30 5.47 -16.96
CA GLU A 181 -11.65 6.72 -16.54
C GLU A 181 -11.15 6.66 -15.08
N THR A 182 -11.96 6.14 -14.15
CA THR A 182 -11.54 5.95 -12.74
C THR A 182 -10.34 5.01 -12.64
N LYS A 183 -10.31 3.93 -13.45
CA LYS A 183 -9.18 2.99 -13.49
C LYS A 183 -7.93 3.64 -14.07
N GLU A 184 -8.08 4.45 -15.12
CA GLU A 184 -6.97 5.19 -15.73
C GLU A 184 -6.37 6.22 -14.78
N VAL A 185 -7.21 7.00 -14.09
CA VAL A 185 -6.79 7.94 -13.04
C VAL A 185 -6.06 7.21 -11.92
N HIS A 186 -6.57 6.05 -11.48
CA HIS A 186 -5.89 5.23 -10.46
C HIS A 186 -4.50 4.80 -10.92
N ILE A 187 -4.38 4.28 -12.15
CA ILE A 187 -3.09 3.86 -12.74
C ILE A 187 -2.13 5.05 -12.87
N GLN A 188 -2.62 6.21 -13.31
CA GLN A 188 -1.80 7.40 -13.46
C GLN A 188 -1.28 7.91 -12.11
N ASN A 189 -2.10 7.89 -11.07
CA ASN A 189 -1.71 8.25 -9.71
C ASN A 189 -0.62 7.32 -9.16
N ILE A 190 -0.71 6.01 -9.44
CA ILE A 190 0.34 5.05 -9.10
C ILE A 190 1.64 5.40 -9.84
N LYS A 191 1.59 5.59 -11.17
CA LYS A 191 2.77 5.94 -11.98
C LYS A 191 3.45 7.23 -11.49
N ASN A 192 2.66 8.27 -11.17
CA ASN A 192 3.19 9.53 -10.68
C ASN A 192 3.93 9.37 -9.35
N ARG A 193 3.41 8.55 -8.43
CA ARG A 193 4.09 8.24 -7.16
C ARG A 193 5.41 7.50 -7.38
N TYR A 194 5.44 6.53 -8.28
CA TYR A 194 6.67 5.82 -8.62
C TYR A 194 7.69 6.73 -9.33
N SER A 195 7.26 7.60 -10.24
CA SER A 195 8.15 8.54 -10.93
C SER A 195 8.74 9.59 -9.97
N ILE A 196 7.99 10.04 -8.98
CA ILE A 196 8.48 10.93 -7.92
C ILE A 196 9.53 10.20 -7.08
N SER A 197 9.26 8.95 -6.68
CA SER A 197 10.22 8.16 -5.90
C SER A 197 11.51 7.84 -6.68
N GLU A 198 11.45 7.65 -7.98
CA GLU A 198 12.62 7.46 -8.85
C GLU A 198 13.45 8.75 -8.98
N LYS A 199 12.80 9.90 -9.08
CA LYS A 199 13.46 11.21 -9.08
C LYS A 199 14.16 11.50 -7.75
N GLU A 200 13.51 11.20 -6.64
CA GLU A 200 14.09 11.32 -5.30
C GLU A 200 15.29 10.38 -5.12
N ALA A 201 15.18 9.12 -5.60
CA ALA A 201 16.26 8.15 -5.57
C ALA A 201 17.43 8.55 -6.49
N ALA A 202 17.15 9.14 -7.65
CA ALA A 202 18.18 9.68 -8.56
C ALA A 202 18.87 10.91 -7.96
N CYS A 203 18.12 11.79 -7.29
CA CYS A 203 18.66 12.93 -6.56
C CYS A 203 19.59 12.50 -5.42
N LEU A 204 19.17 11.52 -4.61
CA LEU A 204 19.98 10.92 -3.55
C LEU A 204 21.26 10.25 -4.09
N LYS A 205 21.16 9.52 -5.21
CA LYS A 205 22.34 8.95 -5.87
C LYS A 205 23.34 10.02 -6.32
N LYS A 206 22.84 11.13 -6.88
CA LYS A 206 23.67 12.26 -7.31
C LYS A 206 24.40 12.90 -6.11
N MET A 207 23.71 13.06 -4.99
CA MET A 207 24.25 13.57 -3.73
C MET A 207 25.36 12.68 -3.16
N ILE A 208 25.24 11.35 -3.29
CA ILE A 208 26.21 10.39 -2.76
C ILE A 208 27.43 10.29 -3.67
N MET A 209 27.26 10.37 -5.00
CA MET A 209 28.35 10.20 -5.95
C MET A 209 29.18 11.47 -6.18
N ASN A 210 28.59 12.68 -6.01
CA ASN A 210 29.27 13.97 -6.17
C ASN A 210 28.93 14.92 -5.02
N PRO A 211 29.44 14.67 -3.81
CA PRO A 211 29.09 15.47 -2.62
C PRO A 211 29.56 16.93 -2.68
N GLU A 212 30.61 17.24 -3.43
CA GLU A 212 31.14 18.60 -3.54
C GLU A 212 30.36 19.44 -4.57
N GLU A 213 30.01 18.90 -5.73
CA GLU A 213 29.15 19.57 -6.71
C GLU A 213 27.74 19.85 -6.15
N THR A 214 27.21 18.94 -5.36
CA THR A 214 25.91 19.08 -4.74
C THR A 214 25.88 20.15 -3.64
N LYS A 215 27.01 20.34 -2.91
CA LYS A 215 27.17 21.44 -1.95
C LYS A 215 27.16 22.80 -2.65
N GLN A 216 27.85 22.94 -3.78
CA GLN A 216 27.85 24.16 -4.58
C GLN A 216 26.49 24.49 -5.19
N GLU A 217 25.74 23.50 -5.69
CA GLU A 217 24.37 23.70 -6.19
C GLU A 217 23.39 24.13 -5.07
N ILE A 218 23.56 23.60 -3.85
CA ILE A 218 22.74 23.98 -2.69
C ILE A 218 23.10 25.39 -2.19
N GLU A 219 24.38 25.75 -2.19
CA GLU A 219 24.82 27.10 -1.85
C GLU A 219 24.38 28.14 -2.87
N ASN A 220 24.49 27.86 -4.16
CA ASN A 220 24.00 28.72 -5.22
C ASN A 220 22.48 28.94 -5.18
N LYS A 221 21.70 27.87 -4.92
CA LYS A 221 20.23 28.00 -4.70
C LYS A 221 19.87 28.79 -3.45
N LYS A 222 20.67 28.69 -2.38
CA LYS A 222 20.47 29.53 -1.18
C LYS A 222 20.77 31.00 -1.44
N VAL A 223 21.74 31.30 -2.31
CA VAL A 223 22.06 32.67 -2.72
C VAL A 223 20.94 33.25 -3.62
N GLU A 224 20.40 32.46 -4.56
CA GLU A 224 19.28 32.90 -5.41
C GLU A 224 17.98 33.12 -4.62
N THR A 225 17.69 32.26 -3.60
CA THR A 225 16.52 32.47 -2.72
C THR A 225 16.72 33.65 -1.75
N SER A 226 17.96 33.96 -1.35
CA SER A 226 18.24 35.13 -0.48
C SER A 226 18.18 36.47 -1.21
N VAL A 227 18.27 36.49 -2.54
CA VAL A 227 18.15 37.70 -3.37
C VAL A 227 16.69 38.00 -3.69
N SER A 228 15.78 37.02 -3.67
CA SER A 228 14.34 37.19 -3.95
C SER A 228 13.48 37.53 -2.70
N GLU A 229 14.02 37.44 -1.48
CA GLU A 229 13.27 37.68 -0.23
C GLU A 229 13.44 39.12 0.34
N ASN A 230 14.03 40.04 -0.41
CA ASN A 230 14.23 41.42 0.04
C ASN A 230 13.14 42.41 -0.40
N SER A 231 11.84 42.02 -0.27
CA SER A 231 10.73 42.98 -0.37
C SER A 231 9.50 42.56 0.44
N GLU A 232 9.67 42.27 1.75
CA GLU A 232 8.55 42.34 2.68
C GLU A 232 8.48 43.73 3.30
N PRO A 233 7.27 44.34 3.41
CA PRO A 233 7.13 45.67 4.03
C PRO A 233 7.49 45.60 5.52
N ASP A 234 8.29 46.55 5.98
CA ASP A 234 8.74 46.69 7.36
C ASP A 234 7.59 46.55 8.36
N LYS A 235 7.60 45.48 9.15
CA LYS A 235 6.62 45.28 10.24
C LYS A 235 6.90 46.28 11.36
N VAL A 236 6.03 47.21 11.57
CA VAL A 236 6.08 48.22 12.63
C VAL A 236 5.20 47.80 13.83
N CYS A 237 5.61 48.15 15.04
CA CYS A 237 4.84 47.90 16.24
C CYS A 237 3.51 48.70 16.21
N PRO A 238 2.34 48.09 16.31
CA PRO A 238 1.05 48.76 16.25
C PRO A 238 0.80 49.71 17.42
N ARG A 239 1.63 49.65 18.49
CA ARG A 239 1.47 50.47 19.69
C ARG A 239 2.35 51.69 19.75
N CYS A 240 3.53 51.71 19.06
CA CYS A 240 4.47 52.82 19.12
C CYS A 240 5.09 53.22 17.76
N GLY A 241 4.68 52.56 16.64
CA GLY A 241 5.14 52.84 15.28
C GLY A 241 6.61 52.56 14.97
N LYS A 242 7.37 51.96 15.91
CA LYS A 242 8.79 51.65 15.69
C LYS A 242 8.97 50.31 14.99
N LYS A 243 10.03 50.20 14.17
CA LYS A 243 10.42 48.97 13.43
C LYS A 243 10.67 47.80 14.38
N LEU A 244 10.06 46.66 14.15
CA LEU A 244 10.23 45.43 14.93
C LEU A 244 11.54 44.72 14.51
N ILE A 245 12.43 44.52 15.47
CA ILE A 245 13.70 43.76 15.27
C ILE A 245 13.55 42.37 15.89
N LEU A 246 13.69 41.33 15.07
CA LEU A 246 13.68 39.96 15.55
C LEU A 246 15.00 39.69 16.32
N ARG A 247 14.92 39.39 17.61
CA ARG A 247 16.09 38.91 18.39
C ARG A 247 16.01 37.40 18.57
N THR A 248 16.95 36.66 18.00
CA THR A 248 17.15 35.25 18.30
C THR A 248 17.81 35.08 19.67
N ALA A 249 17.14 34.35 20.56
CA ALA A 249 17.74 33.98 21.87
C ALA A 249 18.84 32.95 21.64
N LYS A 250 20.09 33.26 22.11
CA LYS A 250 21.13 32.27 22.22
C LYS A 250 20.73 31.29 23.33
N LYS A 251 20.65 29.96 23.00
CA LYS A 251 20.61 28.91 24.02
C LYS A 251 21.88 29.00 24.84
N GLY A 252 21.72 29.25 26.15
CA GLY A 252 22.79 29.11 27.12
C GLY A 252 23.21 27.63 27.26
N VAL A 253 24.49 27.47 27.58
CA VAL A 253 25.17 26.21 27.88
C VAL A 253 24.56 25.55 29.10
#